data_99f24fb9d67b25c2bf9d0b6b4023d854
#
_entry.id   99f24fb9d67b25c2bf9d0b6b4023d854
#
_cell.length_a   1.000
_cell.length_b   1.000
_cell.length_c   1.000
_cell.angle_alpha   90.00
_cell.angle_beta   90.00
_cell.angle_gamma   90.00
#
_symmetry.space_group_name_H-M   'P 1'
#
loop_
_entity.id
_entity.type
_entity.pdbx_description
1 polymer ?
#
loop_
_entity_poly.entity_id
_entity_poly.type
_entity_poly.pdbx_seq_one_letter_code
_entity_poly.pdbx_strand_id
1 'polypeptide(L)'
;VPTIVSNISTAFNQGHPSILTKNTHDAADSNRDMVCPQSQLKRLEALGPKPTGMLRPSCDEYPFASSDEGGSGARVQWVPQDENNSQGGTLSSFYINNQVAPGDKFKVEVS
;
A
#
# COMPACT_ATOMS: atom_id res chain seq x y z
N VAL A 1 7.69 9.04 -7.19
CA VAL A 1 7.79 8.09 -6.06
C VAL A 1 8.37 6.74 -6.52
N PRO A 2 9.67 6.70 -6.83
CA PRO A 2 10.28 5.54 -7.50
C PRO A 2 10.25 4.25 -6.68
N THR A 3 10.36 4.34 -5.36
CA THR A 3 10.36 3.15 -4.50
C THR A 3 8.96 2.50 -4.46
N ILE A 4 7.92 3.31 -4.44
CA ILE A 4 6.53 2.83 -4.47
C ILE A 4 6.21 2.21 -5.83
N VAL A 5 6.64 2.83 -6.92
CA VAL A 5 6.48 2.26 -8.27
C VAL A 5 7.17 0.90 -8.35
N SER A 6 8.37 0.78 -7.79
CA SER A 6 9.09 -0.50 -7.71
C SER A 6 8.31 -1.55 -6.94
N ASN A 7 7.73 -1.20 -5.81
CA ASN A 7 6.91 -2.14 -5.02
C ASN A 7 5.69 -2.63 -5.82
N ILE A 8 4.98 -1.72 -6.47
CA ILE A 8 3.79 -2.06 -7.27
C ILE A 8 4.17 -2.92 -8.47
N SER A 9 5.23 -2.55 -9.21
CA SER A 9 5.70 -3.31 -10.36
C SER A 9 6.10 -4.73 -9.97
N THR A 10 6.80 -4.89 -8.84
CA THR A 10 7.19 -6.20 -8.34
C THR A 10 5.95 -7.01 -7.93
N ALA A 11 4.98 -6.36 -7.30
CA ALA A 11 3.71 -7.01 -6.93
C ALA A 11 2.98 -7.54 -8.17
N PHE A 12 2.93 -6.77 -9.25
CA PHE A 12 2.33 -7.22 -10.51
C PHE A 12 3.07 -8.45 -11.06
N ASN A 13 4.39 -8.44 -11.02
CA ASN A 13 5.20 -9.58 -11.47
C ASN A 13 4.98 -10.82 -10.61
N GLN A 14 4.57 -10.65 -9.36
CA GLN A 14 4.24 -11.74 -8.44
C GLN A 14 2.78 -12.20 -8.58
N GLY A 15 2.02 -11.64 -9.49
CA GLY A 15 0.64 -12.04 -9.75
C GLY A 15 -0.43 -11.25 -8.98
N HIS A 16 -0.05 -10.18 -8.27
CA HIS A 16 -1.05 -9.35 -7.61
C HIS A 16 -1.86 -8.56 -8.63
N PRO A 17 -3.17 -8.32 -8.37
CA PRO A 17 -4.06 -7.71 -9.37
C PRO A 17 -3.79 -6.22 -9.55
N SER A 18 -4.10 -5.72 -10.76
CA SER A 18 -4.10 -4.29 -11.08
C SER A 18 -5.50 -3.66 -10.97
N ILE A 19 -6.55 -4.48 -10.96
CA ILE A 19 -7.93 -4.03 -10.74
C ILE A 19 -8.26 -4.27 -9.27
N LEU A 20 -8.54 -3.19 -8.56
CA LEU A 20 -8.83 -3.25 -7.13
C LEU A 20 -10.25 -2.75 -6.86
N THR A 21 -10.79 -3.17 -5.73
CA THR A 21 -12.13 -2.78 -5.27
C THR A 21 -11.98 -1.95 -4.00
N LYS A 22 -12.45 -0.71 -4.01
CA LYS A 22 -12.37 0.15 -2.83
C LYS A 22 -13.16 -0.46 -1.69
N ASN A 23 -12.61 -0.44 -0.49
CA ASN A 23 -13.27 -0.90 0.73
C ASN A 23 -13.68 0.27 1.63
N THR A 24 -14.15 -0.06 2.85
CA THR A 24 -14.50 0.92 3.87
C THR A 24 -13.26 1.33 4.67
N HIS A 25 -13.37 2.45 5.39
CA HIS A 25 -12.29 2.93 6.27
C HIS A 25 -11.91 1.88 7.32
N ASP A 26 -12.90 1.22 7.94
CA ASP A 26 -12.64 0.19 8.96
C ASP A 26 -11.92 -1.02 8.36
N ALA A 27 -12.33 -1.45 7.17
CA ALA A 27 -11.65 -2.56 6.48
C ALA A 27 -10.23 -2.18 6.09
N ALA A 28 -9.99 -0.93 5.68
CA ALA A 28 -8.64 -0.44 5.38
C ALA A 28 -7.73 -0.48 6.60
N ASP A 29 -8.24 -0.07 7.76
CA ASP A 29 -7.47 -0.12 9.00
C ASP A 29 -7.13 -1.56 9.39
N SER A 30 -8.09 -2.49 9.27
CA SER A 30 -7.85 -3.91 9.54
C SER A 30 -6.80 -4.48 8.59
N ASN A 31 -6.88 -4.17 7.30
CA ASN A 31 -5.89 -4.64 6.32
C ASN A 31 -4.49 -4.12 6.63
N ARG A 32 -4.39 -2.86 7.02
CA ARG A 32 -3.10 -2.24 7.37
C ARG A 32 -2.50 -2.92 8.59
N ASP A 33 -3.30 -3.17 9.61
CA ASP A 33 -2.84 -3.80 10.85
C ASP A 33 -2.33 -5.22 10.63
N MET A 34 -2.86 -5.94 9.63
CA MET A 34 -2.42 -7.29 9.30
C MET A 34 -1.00 -7.33 8.74
N VAL A 35 -0.65 -6.40 7.85
CA VAL A 35 0.59 -6.47 7.05
C VAL A 35 1.56 -5.34 7.32
N CYS A 36 1.06 -4.18 7.77
CA CYS A 36 1.86 -3.02 8.17
C CYS A 36 1.48 -2.61 9.59
N PRO A 37 1.71 -3.48 10.61
CA PRO A 37 1.32 -3.18 11.97
C PRO A 37 2.04 -1.95 12.51
N GLN A 38 1.47 -1.30 13.52
CA GLN A 38 2.07 -0.10 14.10
C GLN A 38 3.31 -0.38 14.94
N SER A 39 3.42 -1.59 15.49
CA SER A 39 4.60 -2.00 16.26
C SER A 39 5.84 -2.05 15.38
N GLN A 40 6.89 -1.30 15.74
CA GLN A 40 8.16 -1.33 15.03
C GLN A 40 8.79 -2.73 15.01
N LEU A 41 8.68 -3.45 16.12
CA LEU A 41 9.20 -4.82 16.19
C LEU A 41 8.51 -5.73 15.19
N LYS A 42 7.17 -5.66 15.11
CA LYS A 42 6.41 -6.49 14.16
C LYS A 42 6.69 -6.11 12.72
N ARG A 43 6.90 -4.81 12.43
CA ARG A 43 7.31 -4.36 11.09
C ARG A 43 8.67 -4.92 10.70
N LEU A 44 9.63 -4.91 11.62
CA LEU A 44 10.95 -5.49 11.37
C LEU A 44 10.87 -7.00 11.10
N GLU A 45 10.00 -7.71 11.82
CA GLU A 45 9.77 -9.14 11.57
C GLU A 45 9.19 -9.39 10.18
N ALA A 46 8.24 -8.56 9.73
CA ALA A 46 7.56 -8.73 8.46
C ALA A 46 8.40 -8.28 7.27
N LEU A 47 9.16 -7.20 7.42
CA LEU A 47 9.87 -6.51 6.33
C LEU A 47 11.37 -6.76 6.32
N GLY A 48 11.91 -7.29 7.41
CA GLY A 48 13.35 -7.40 7.62
C GLY A 48 13.97 -6.06 8.04
N PRO A 49 15.30 -5.96 8.03
CA PRO A 49 15.98 -4.76 8.49
C PRO A 49 15.68 -3.56 7.60
N LYS A 50 15.65 -2.37 8.20
CA LYS A 50 15.46 -1.12 7.46
C LYS A 50 16.65 -0.91 6.51
N PRO A 51 16.37 -0.47 5.26
CA PRO A 51 17.46 -0.21 4.30
C PRO A 51 18.41 0.88 4.80
N THR A 52 19.71 0.67 4.60
CA THR A 52 20.73 1.66 4.93
C THR A 52 20.54 2.91 4.05
N GLY A 53 20.55 4.08 4.68
CA GLY A 53 20.46 5.36 3.97
C GLY A 53 19.05 5.80 3.59
N MET A 54 18.03 4.98 3.85
CA MET A 54 16.66 5.40 3.60
C MET A 54 16.17 6.34 4.70
N LEU A 55 15.67 7.53 4.30
CA LEU A 55 15.11 8.50 5.24
C LEU A 55 13.74 8.06 5.71
N ARG A 56 13.56 7.97 7.03
CA ARG A 56 12.29 7.65 7.67
C ARG A 56 11.57 6.49 6.99
N PRO A 57 12.13 5.26 7.05
CA PRO A 57 11.48 4.11 6.44
C PRO A 57 10.08 3.88 6.99
N SER A 58 9.12 3.67 6.12
CA SER A 58 7.76 3.32 6.48
C SER A 58 7.31 2.08 5.70
N CYS A 59 6.25 1.44 6.18
CA CYS A 59 5.72 0.22 5.55
C CYS A 59 4.72 0.59 4.47
N ASP A 60 4.95 0.08 3.25
CA ASP A 60 4.03 0.20 2.13
C ASP A 60 3.52 -1.18 1.73
N GLU A 61 2.26 -1.25 1.35
CA GLU A 61 1.62 -2.51 0.94
C GLU A 61 0.93 -2.39 -0.40
N TYR A 62 0.99 -3.47 -1.19
CA TYR A 62 0.20 -3.61 -2.41
C TYR A 62 -0.33 -5.04 -2.52
N PRO A 63 -1.62 -5.31 -2.78
CA PRO A 63 -2.68 -4.30 -2.99
C PRO A 63 -2.89 -3.37 -1.81
N PHE A 64 -3.42 -2.17 -2.08
CA PHE A 64 -3.59 -1.14 -1.05
C PHE A 64 -4.51 -1.59 0.08
N ALA A 65 -4.23 -1.14 1.31
CA ALA A 65 -5.11 -1.42 2.45
C ALA A 65 -6.54 -0.93 2.20
N SER A 66 -6.70 0.15 1.42
CA SER A 66 -8.01 0.71 1.06
C SER A 66 -8.75 -0.10 -0.01
N SER A 67 -8.26 -1.30 -0.36
CA SER A 67 -8.93 -2.20 -1.29
C SER A 67 -9.28 -3.53 -0.64
N ASP A 68 -10.33 -4.19 -1.14
CA ASP A 68 -10.73 -5.52 -0.66
C ASP A 68 -9.63 -6.57 -0.91
N GLU A 69 -8.80 -6.34 -1.93
CA GLU A 69 -7.69 -7.22 -2.29
C GLU A 69 -6.47 -7.06 -1.39
N GLY A 70 -6.44 -6.01 -0.56
CA GLY A 70 -5.36 -5.76 0.38
C GLY A 70 -5.42 -6.66 1.61
N GLY A 71 -4.54 -6.40 2.57
CA GLY A 71 -4.46 -7.19 3.79
C GLY A 71 -3.60 -8.42 3.63
N SER A 72 -4.05 -9.55 4.15
CA SER A 72 -3.28 -10.80 4.14
C SER A 72 -2.84 -11.17 2.72
N GLY A 73 -1.55 -11.46 2.55
CA GLY A 73 -0.97 -11.80 1.25
C GLY A 73 -0.47 -10.61 0.44
N ALA A 74 -0.75 -9.39 0.84
CA ALA A 74 -0.22 -8.21 0.17
C ALA A 74 1.31 -8.18 0.27
N ARG A 75 1.95 -7.65 -0.79
CA ARG A 75 3.38 -7.43 -0.78
C ARG A 75 3.70 -6.20 0.06
N VAL A 76 4.62 -6.32 1.00
CA VAL A 76 5.08 -5.21 1.83
C VAL A 76 6.53 -4.87 1.55
N GLN A 77 6.87 -3.59 1.66
CA GLN A 77 8.21 -3.09 1.40
C GLN A 77 8.46 -1.82 2.21
N TRP A 78 9.70 -1.65 2.68
CA TRP A 78 10.12 -0.37 3.24
C TRP A 78 10.19 0.68 2.13
N VAL A 79 9.56 1.82 2.36
CA VAL A 79 9.64 2.98 1.46
C VAL A 79 9.88 4.24 2.29
N PRO A 80 10.47 5.30 1.71
CA PRO A 80 10.61 6.57 2.44
C PRO A 80 9.23 7.12 2.83
N GLN A 81 9.12 7.66 4.02
CA GLN A 81 7.86 8.22 4.55
C GLN A 81 7.25 9.27 3.61
N ASP A 82 8.09 10.10 2.99
CA ASP A 82 7.63 11.14 2.08
C ASP A 82 6.92 10.54 0.85
N GLU A 83 7.45 9.46 0.29
CA GLU A 83 6.79 8.75 -0.83
C GLU A 83 5.49 8.14 -0.38
N ASN A 84 5.45 7.54 0.81
CA ASN A 84 4.25 6.92 1.33
C ASN A 84 3.14 7.95 1.58
N ASN A 85 3.49 9.11 2.13
CA ASN A 85 2.56 10.22 2.32
C ASN A 85 2.03 10.74 0.98
N SER A 86 2.89 10.87 -0.02
CA SER A 86 2.52 11.31 -1.36
C SER A 86 1.53 10.33 -2.01
N GLN A 87 1.79 9.04 -1.91
CA GLN A 87 0.88 8.01 -2.41
C GLN A 87 -0.48 8.08 -1.72
N GLY A 88 -0.50 8.20 -0.39
CA GLY A 88 -1.73 8.30 0.37
C GLY A 88 -2.57 9.50 -0.04
N GLY A 89 -1.94 10.66 -0.22
CA GLY A 89 -2.61 11.87 -0.71
C GLY A 89 -3.15 11.71 -2.12
N THR A 90 -2.38 11.09 -3.00
CA THR A 90 -2.79 10.84 -4.39
C THR A 90 -4.00 9.90 -4.43
N LEU A 91 -3.98 8.82 -3.65
CA LEU A 91 -5.11 7.88 -3.56
C LEU A 91 -6.36 8.56 -3.03
N SER A 92 -6.25 9.32 -1.93
CA SER A 92 -7.39 10.04 -1.36
C SER A 92 -8.00 11.02 -2.35
N SER A 93 -7.17 11.80 -3.05
CA SER A 93 -7.63 12.72 -4.08
C SER A 93 -8.31 11.99 -5.24
N PHE A 94 -7.75 10.85 -5.66
CA PHE A 94 -8.34 10.04 -6.73
C PHE A 94 -9.73 9.55 -6.32
N TYR A 95 -9.89 9.02 -5.11
CA TYR A 95 -11.17 8.52 -4.64
C TYR A 95 -12.23 9.63 -4.58
N ILE A 96 -11.84 10.81 -4.07
CA ILE A 96 -12.75 11.95 -3.96
C ILE A 96 -13.13 12.49 -5.35
N ASN A 97 -12.14 12.75 -6.19
CA ASN A 97 -12.34 13.39 -7.48
C ASN A 97 -13.12 12.51 -8.46
N ASN A 98 -13.01 11.20 -8.33
CA ASN A 98 -13.71 10.23 -9.17
C ASN A 98 -14.91 9.58 -8.48
N GLN A 99 -15.26 10.05 -7.28
CA GLN A 99 -16.40 9.55 -6.51
C GLN A 99 -16.36 8.03 -6.34
N VAL A 100 -15.17 7.49 -6.05
CA VAL A 100 -14.97 6.05 -5.85
C VAL A 100 -15.48 5.70 -4.44
N ALA A 101 -16.55 4.94 -4.40
CA ALA A 101 -17.19 4.50 -3.16
C ALA A 101 -16.83 3.03 -2.85
N PRO A 102 -17.03 2.56 -1.61
CA PRO A 102 -16.84 1.15 -1.28
C PRO A 102 -17.62 0.25 -2.24
N GLY A 103 -16.96 -0.76 -2.78
CA GLY A 103 -17.50 -1.65 -3.81
C GLY A 103 -17.19 -1.26 -5.25
N ASP A 104 -16.75 -0.02 -5.46
CA ASP A 104 -16.35 0.42 -6.81
C ASP A 104 -14.95 -0.10 -7.16
N LYS A 105 -14.78 -0.47 -8.42
CA LYS A 105 -13.50 -0.95 -8.93
C LYS A 105 -12.69 0.18 -9.55
N PHE A 106 -11.38 0.08 -9.46
CA PHE A 106 -10.46 1.00 -10.12
C PHE A 106 -9.21 0.27 -10.56
N LYS A 107 -8.50 0.83 -11.52
CA LYS A 107 -7.31 0.22 -12.10
C LYS A 107 -6.07 0.97 -11.63
N VAL A 108 -5.02 0.22 -11.27
CA VAL A 108 -3.71 0.75 -10.93
C VAL A 108 -2.78 0.53 -12.12
N GLU A 109 -2.14 1.61 -12.55
CA GLU A 109 -1.12 1.55 -13.61
C GLU A 109 0.17 2.16 -13.08
N VAL A 110 1.29 1.62 -13.54
CA VAL A 110 2.62 2.18 -13.27
C VAL A 110 3.27 2.53 -14.59
N SER A 111 3.98 3.66 -14.61
CA SER A 111 4.64 4.15 -15.81
C SER A 111 6.12 4.40 -15.56
#